data_249f7118ac406b97b5ea64d0827da31d
#
_entry.id   249f7118ac406b97b5ea64d0827da31d
#
_cell.length_a   1.000
_cell.length_b   1.000
_cell.length_c   1.000
_cell.angle_alpha   90.00
_cell.angle_beta   90.00
_cell.angle_gamma   90.00
#
_symmetry.space_group_name_H-M   'P 1'
#
loop_
_entity.id
_entity.type
_entity.pdbx_description
1 polymer ?
#
loop_
_entity_poly.entity_id
_entity_poly.type
_entity_poly.pdbx_seq_one_letter_code
_entity_poly.pdbx_strand_id
1 'polypeptide(L)'
;MFLKQDEETRHTIEEISALSGIQRDVIREVWEFTFIRWVEQLTRDPTKLNHLQIPFLGTVGVRYVEDQLGMDGSIETTVDSFVGLSPFFKKIIGEIFDGKQNIITELLEIKIDNAISNITEGND
;
A
#
# COMPACT_ATOMS: atom_id res chain seq x y z
N MET A 1 17.84 -8.26 -3.71
CA MET A 1 16.76 -7.33 -3.30
C MET A 1 17.26 -5.90 -3.43
N PHE A 2 16.57 -5.07 -4.20
CA PHE A 2 16.97 -3.71 -4.45
C PHE A 2 16.38 -2.71 -3.45
N LEU A 3 15.28 -3.03 -2.79
CA LEU A 3 14.69 -2.17 -1.77
C LEU A 3 15.38 -2.36 -0.44
N LYS A 4 15.83 -1.24 0.14
CA LYS A 4 16.40 -1.26 1.48
C LYS A 4 15.28 -1.50 2.49
N GLN A 5 15.36 -2.60 3.20
CA GLN A 5 14.39 -2.91 4.26
C GLN A 5 14.74 -2.19 5.54
N ASP A 6 13.81 -1.38 6.04
CA ASP A 6 13.88 -0.92 7.41
C ASP A 6 13.33 -2.02 8.35
N GLU A 7 13.50 -1.80 9.63
CA GLU A 7 13.10 -2.78 10.63
C GLU A 7 11.58 -2.97 10.68
N GLU A 8 10.83 -1.90 10.48
CA GLU A 8 9.37 -1.93 10.49
C GLU A 8 8.82 -2.75 9.32
N THR A 9 9.37 -2.55 8.12
CA THR A 9 9.00 -3.34 6.95
C THR A 9 9.30 -4.80 7.14
N ARG A 10 10.48 -5.13 7.68
CA ARG A 10 10.85 -6.50 7.97
C ARG A 10 9.89 -7.14 8.97
N HIS A 11 9.55 -6.43 10.01
CA HIS A 11 8.62 -6.90 11.04
C HIS A 11 7.23 -7.18 10.44
N THR A 12 6.73 -6.28 9.59
CA THR A 12 5.47 -6.45 8.90
C THR A 12 5.47 -7.69 8.03
N ILE A 13 6.54 -7.92 7.27
CA ILE A 13 6.67 -9.12 6.42
C ILE A 13 6.67 -10.38 7.27
N GLU A 14 7.38 -10.38 8.40
CA GLU A 14 7.41 -11.52 9.30
C GLU A 14 6.02 -11.83 9.89
N GLU A 15 5.26 -10.81 10.27
CA GLU A 15 3.90 -10.98 10.77
C GLU A 15 2.96 -11.52 9.70
N ILE A 16 3.02 -10.98 8.49
CA ILE A 16 2.21 -11.47 7.37
C ILE A 16 2.54 -12.93 7.08
N SER A 17 3.83 -13.28 7.09
CA SER A 17 4.26 -14.66 6.89
C SER A 17 3.70 -15.59 7.96
N ALA A 18 3.76 -15.18 9.23
CA ALA A 18 3.23 -15.97 10.34
C ALA A 18 1.72 -16.19 10.24
N LEU A 19 0.97 -15.16 9.83
CA LEU A 19 -0.49 -15.23 9.75
C LEU A 19 -0.98 -15.97 8.50
N SER A 20 -0.29 -15.83 7.37
CA SER A 20 -0.74 -16.35 6.08
C SER A 20 -0.15 -17.70 5.71
N GLY A 21 0.96 -18.09 6.30
CA GLY A 21 1.72 -19.28 5.90
C GLY A 21 2.54 -19.08 4.63
N ILE A 22 2.55 -17.88 4.05
CA ILE A 22 3.34 -17.57 2.87
C ILE A 22 4.78 -17.29 3.29
N GLN A 23 5.74 -17.82 2.54
CA GLN A 23 7.16 -17.62 2.85
C GLN A 23 7.54 -16.14 2.74
N ARG A 24 8.40 -15.68 3.65
CA ARG A 24 8.84 -14.29 3.70
C ARG A 24 9.45 -13.81 2.39
N ASP A 25 10.23 -14.65 1.72
CA ASP A 25 10.86 -14.28 0.46
C ASP A 25 9.85 -14.03 -0.64
N VAL A 26 8.76 -14.80 -0.67
CA VAL A 26 7.67 -14.61 -1.62
C VAL A 26 6.95 -13.29 -1.36
N ILE A 27 6.68 -12.98 -0.10
CA ILE A 27 6.03 -11.71 0.29
C ILE A 27 6.91 -10.53 -0.13
N ARG A 28 8.21 -10.62 0.11
CA ARG A 28 9.17 -9.58 -0.27
C ARG A 28 9.17 -9.36 -1.79
N GLU A 29 9.21 -10.43 -2.57
CA GLU A 29 9.16 -10.33 -4.02
C GLU A 29 7.88 -9.64 -4.51
N VAL A 30 6.74 -10.01 -3.95
CA VAL A 30 5.46 -9.38 -4.29
C VAL A 30 5.50 -7.89 -3.96
N TRP A 31 6.03 -7.51 -2.81
CA TRP A 31 6.18 -6.10 -2.44
C TRP A 31 7.06 -5.33 -3.42
N GLU A 32 8.18 -5.91 -3.82
CA GLU A 32 9.10 -5.26 -4.77
C GLU A 32 8.45 -5.05 -6.13
N PHE A 33 7.79 -6.07 -6.67
CA PHE A 33 7.06 -5.95 -7.93
C PHE A 33 5.92 -4.93 -7.84
N THR A 34 5.20 -4.94 -6.73
CA THR A 34 4.12 -3.99 -6.48
C THR A 34 4.65 -2.56 -6.45
N PHE A 35 5.76 -2.33 -5.76
CA PHE A 35 6.40 -1.03 -5.71
C PHE A 35 6.81 -0.54 -7.11
N ILE A 36 7.44 -1.39 -7.91
CA ILE A 36 7.82 -1.07 -9.29
C ILE A 36 6.60 -0.66 -10.11
N ARG A 37 5.51 -1.39 -9.97
CA ARG A 37 4.26 -1.10 -10.66
C ARG A 37 3.69 0.25 -10.25
N TRP A 38 3.74 0.57 -8.97
CA TRP A 38 3.28 1.86 -8.45
C TRP A 38 4.11 3.01 -8.99
N VAL A 39 5.44 2.87 -8.98
CA VAL A 39 6.34 3.88 -9.54
C VAL A 39 6.03 4.11 -11.02
N GLU A 40 5.88 3.05 -11.79
CA GLU A 40 5.52 3.14 -13.21
C GLU A 40 4.23 3.90 -13.43
N GLN A 41 3.19 3.56 -12.68
CA GLN A 41 1.88 4.18 -12.84
C GLN A 41 1.87 5.65 -12.40
N LEU A 42 2.56 5.98 -11.32
CA LEU A 42 2.62 7.35 -10.79
C LEU A 42 3.55 8.28 -11.56
N THR A 43 4.42 7.73 -12.41
CA THR A 43 5.36 8.51 -13.23
C THR A 43 5.04 8.45 -14.73
N ARG A 44 3.90 7.87 -15.09
CA ARG A 44 3.55 7.60 -16.49
C ARG A 44 3.48 8.87 -17.33
N ASP A 45 2.92 9.94 -16.79
CA ASP A 45 2.80 11.21 -17.49
C ASP A 45 3.36 12.33 -16.60
N PRO A 46 4.59 12.80 -16.87
CA PRO A 46 5.21 13.84 -16.05
C PRO A 46 4.56 15.21 -16.16
N THR A 47 3.67 15.41 -17.15
CA THR A 47 2.99 16.69 -17.35
C THR A 47 1.65 16.79 -16.63
N LYS A 48 1.17 15.69 -16.06
CA LYS A 48 -0.16 15.61 -15.45
C LYS A 48 -0.09 15.04 -14.05
N LEU A 49 -1.21 15.17 -13.35
CA LEU A 49 -1.41 14.49 -12.08
C LEU A 49 -1.68 13.01 -12.35
N ASN A 50 -0.81 12.15 -11.84
CA ASN A 50 -0.95 10.71 -11.96
C ASN A 50 -1.61 10.15 -10.71
N HIS A 51 -2.52 9.21 -10.89
CA HIS A 51 -3.27 8.60 -9.80
C HIS A 51 -2.99 7.11 -9.73
N LEU A 52 -2.97 6.61 -8.51
CA LEU A 52 -2.89 5.18 -8.22
C LEU A 52 -3.96 4.84 -7.20
N GLN A 53 -4.82 3.88 -7.54
CA GLN A 53 -5.80 3.38 -6.58
C GLN A 53 -5.22 2.15 -5.88
N ILE A 54 -5.07 2.27 -4.57
CA ILE A 54 -4.61 1.16 -3.72
C ILE A 54 -5.86 0.48 -3.17
N PRO A 55 -6.07 -0.81 -3.45
CA PRO A 55 -7.27 -1.52 -2.99
C PRO A 55 -7.47 -1.35 -1.48
N PHE A 56 -8.70 -1.05 -1.09
CA PHE A 56 -9.17 -0.83 0.29
C PHE A 56 -8.64 0.43 0.96
N LEU A 57 -7.46 0.92 0.59
CA LEU A 57 -6.82 2.07 1.23
C LEU A 57 -7.34 3.40 0.70
N GLY A 58 -7.35 3.56 -0.62
CA GLY A 58 -7.73 4.83 -1.24
C GLY A 58 -6.91 5.16 -2.47
N THR A 59 -6.77 6.46 -2.73
CA THR A 59 -6.10 6.97 -3.92
C THR A 59 -4.85 7.75 -3.54
N VAL A 60 -3.75 7.49 -4.25
CA VAL A 60 -2.53 8.29 -4.17
C VAL A 60 -2.39 9.08 -5.46
N GLY A 61 -2.09 10.36 -5.35
CA GLY A 61 -1.82 11.21 -6.50
C GLY A 61 -0.43 11.80 -6.43
N VAL A 62 0.24 11.89 -7.57
CA VAL A 62 1.58 12.44 -7.67
C VAL A 62 1.65 13.35 -8.87
N ARG A 63 2.18 14.55 -8.67
CA ARG A 63 2.39 15.53 -9.73
C ARG A 63 3.82 16.05 -9.66
N TYR A 64 4.45 16.12 -10.81
CA TYR A 64 5.78 16.66 -10.96
C TYR A 64 5.68 18.16 -11.21
N VAL A 65 6.36 18.96 -10.39
CA VAL A 65 6.27 20.43 -10.47
C VAL A 65 7.65 21.01 -10.67
N GLU A 66 7.79 21.87 -11.68
CA GLU A 66 8.99 22.65 -11.90
C GLU A 66 8.71 24.10 -11.53
N ASP A 67 9.41 24.58 -10.51
CA ASP A 67 9.30 25.96 -10.06
C ASP A 67 10.60 26.70 -10.35
N GLN A 68 10.47 27.90 -10.93
CA GLN A 68 11.62 28.76 -11.11
C GLN A 68 11.91 29.49 -9.81
N LEU A 69 13.05 29.18 -9.22
CA LEU A 69 13.47 29.75 -7.95
C LEU A 69 14.63 30.72 -8.16
N GLY A 70 14.57 31.86 -7.48
CA GLY A 70 15.65 32.81 -7.40
C GLY A 70 15.83 33.72 -8.60
N MET A 71 16.67 34.72 -8.44
CA MET A 71 16.98 35.70 -9.47
C MET A 71 17.89 35.19 -10.56
N ASP A 72 18.56 34.09 -10.32
CA ASP A 72 19.47 33.45 -11.27
C ASP A 72 18.77 32.54 -12.29
N GLY A 73 17.44 32.42 -12.20
CA GLY A 73 16.68 31.58 -13.09
C GLY A 73 16.80 30.08 -12.83
N SER A 74 17.33 29.69 -11.68
CA SER A 74 17.41 28.29 -11.32
C SER A 74 16.02 27.64 -11.26
N ILE A 75 15.95 26.38 -11.69
CA ILE A 75 14.71 25.60 -11.69
C ILE A 75 14.85 24.54 -10.62
N GLU A 76 13.91 24.53 -9.68
CA GLU A 76 13.81 23.45 -8.70
C GLU A 76 12.64 22.55 -9.09
N THR A 77 12.91 21.26 -9.04
CA THR A 77 11.90 20.26 -9.34
C THR A 77 11.42 19.62 -8.04
N THR A 78 10.11 19.63 -7.85
CA THR A 78 9.49 19.03 -6.67
C THR A 78 8.40 18.06 -7.09
N VAL A 79 8.07 17.17 -6.18
CA VAL A 79 6.97 16.21 -6.36
C VAL A 79 5.89 16.55 -5.35
N ASP A 80 4.75 17.00 -5.86
CA ASP A 80 3.55 17.18 -5.04
C ASP A 80 2.81 15.86 -4.96
N SER A 81 2.32 15.54 -3.79
CA SER A 81 1.58 14.30 -3.57
C SER A 81 0.38 14.52 -2.66
N PHE A 82 -0.62 13.68 -2.83
CA PHE A 82 -1.75 13.63 -1.92
C PHE A 82 -2.20 12.20 -1.72
N VAL A 83 -2.88 11.95 -0.61
CA VAL A 83 -3.48 10.66 -0.30
C VAL A 83 -4.93 10.91 0.10
N GLY A 84 -5.85 10.29 -0.63
CA GLY A 84 -7.26 10.32 -0.29
C GLY A 84 -7.69 8.95 0.22
N LEU A 85 -8.04 8.86 1.50
CA LEU A 85 -8.47 7.60 2.09
C LEU A 85 -9.87 7.22 1.60
N SER A 86 -10.07 5.93 1.31
CA SER A 86 -11.37 5.42 0.89
C SER A 86 -12.40 5.54 2.02
N PRO A 87 -13.72 5.66 1.69
CA PRO A 87 -14.76 5.64 2.72
C PRO A 87 -14.73 4.38 3.58
N PHE A 88 -14.42 3.23 2.98
CA PHE A 88 -14.29 1.96 3.68
C PHE A 88 -13.17 2.02 4.73
N PHE A 89 -12.00 2.52 4.34
CA PHE A 89 -10.86 2.62 5.24
C PHE A 89 -11.13 3.61 6.38
N LYS A 90 -11.72 4.76 6.06
CA LYS A 90 -12.12 5.76 7.07
C LYS A 90 -13.10 5.19 8.07
N LYS A 91 -14.07 4.40 7.60
CA LYS A 91 -15.07 3.78 8.46
C LYS A 91 -14.42 2.82 9.46
N ILE A 92 -13.51 1.96 8.97
CA ILE A 92 -12.81 1.00 9.82
C ILE A 92 -11.98 1.71 10.88
N ILE A 93 -11.20 2.71 10.49
CA ILE A 93 -10.38 3.47 11.43
C ILE A 93 -11.27 4.18 12.47
N GLY A 94 -12.36 4.79 12.04
CA GLY A 94 -13.28 5.46 12.92
C GLY A 94 -13.88 4.52 13.95
N GLU A 95 -14.30 3.34 13.55
CA GLU A 95 -14.84 2.34 14.45
C GLU A 95 -13.82 1.85 15.49
N ILE A 96 -12.58 1.68 15.08
CA ILE A 96 -11.49 1.29 15.98
C ILE A 96 -11.24 2.40 17.01
N PHE A 97 -11.19 3.67 16.59
CA PHE A 97 -11.00 4.80 17.48
C PHE A 97 -12.18 5.00 18.42
N ASP A 98 -13.38 4.59 18.02
CA ASP A 98 -14.57 4.62 18.88
C ASP A 98 -14.62 3.46 19.90
N GLY A 99 -13.59 2.63 19.95
CA GLY A 99 -13.43 1.55 20.92
C GLY A 99 -13.85 0.17 20.44
N LYS A 100 -14.16 0.00 19.16
CA LYS A 100 -14.51 -1.31 18.59
C LYS A 100 -13.22 -2.06 18.19
N GLN A 101 -12.43 -2.44 19.17
CA GLN A 101 -11.10 -3.00 18.97
C GLN A 101 -11.10 -4.41 18.36
N ASN A 102 -12.22 -5.10 18.38
CA ASN A 102 -12.32 -6.46 17.84
C ASN A 102 -12.43 -6.53 16.32
N ILE A 103 -12.51 -5.39 15.62
CA ILE A 103 -12.65 -5.35 14.16
C ILE A 103 -11.45 -6.03 13.48
N ILE A 104 -10.24 -5.78 13.96
CA ILE A 104 -9.03 -6.40 13.37
C ILE A 104 -9.11 -7.92 13.51
N THR A 105 -9.50 -8.40 14.68
CA THR A 105 -9.66 -9.83 14.92
C THR A 105 -10.74 -10.43 14.01
N GLU A 106 -11.88 -9.75 13.85
CA GLU A 106 -12.94 -10.18 12.96
C GLU A 106 -12.48 -10.29 11.50
N LEU A 107 -11.74 -9.29 11.01
CA LEU A 107 -11.20 -9.30 9.65
C LEU A 107 -10.23 -10.46 9.43
N LEU A 108 -9.37 -10.74 10.41
CA LEU A 108 -8.44 -11.87 10.35
C LEU A 108 -9.18 -13.20 10.35
N GLU A 109 -10.22 -13.35 11.16
CA GLU A 109 -11.03 -14.57 11.20
C GLU A 109 -11.72 -14.82 9.86
N ILE A 110 -12.33 -13.80 9.26
CA ILE A 110 -12.96 -13.90 7.94
C ILE A 110 -11.94 -14.33 6.90
N LYS A 111 -10.75 -13.74 6.92
CA LYS A 111 -9.68 -14.07 5.99
C LYS A 111 -9.22 -15.52 6.13
N ILE A 112 -9.06 -16.00 7.34
CA ILE A 112 -8.65 -17.38 7.61
C ILE A 112 -9.74 -18.36 7.18
N ASP A 113 -11.00 -18.09 7.51
CA ASP A 113 -12.13 -18.93 7.14
C ASP A 113 -12.25 -19.04 5.61
N ASN A 114 -12.10 -17.93 4.89
CA ASN A 114 -12.12 -17.92 3.43
C ASN A 114 -10.98 -18.75 2.84
N ALA A 115 -9.79 -18.65 3.42
CA ALA A 115 -8.64 -19.42 2.96
C ALA A 115 -8.86 -20.92 3.16
N ILE A 116 -9.42 -21.33 4.29
CA ILE A 116 -9.76 -22.72 4.57
C ILE A 116 -10.82 -23.24 3.60
N SER A 117 -11.88 -22.46 3.36
CA SER A 117 -12.94 -22.81 2.40
C SER A 117 -12.37 -23.01 0.99
N ASN A 118 -11.50 -22.13 0.55
CA ASN A 118 -10.88 -22.23 -0.78
C ASN A 118 -10.01 -23.49 -0.91
N ILE A 119 -9.26 -23.83 0.13
CA ILE A 119 -8.44 -25.04 0.15
C ILE A 119 -9.35 -26.29 0.09
N THR A 120 -10.42 -26.31 0.86
CA THR A 120 -11.36 -27.44 0.90
C THR A 120 -12.07 -27.61 -0.44
N GLU A 121 -12.53 -26.54 -1.04
CA GLU A 121 -13.18 -26.57 -2.38
C GLU A 121 -12.20 -26.96 -3.48
N GLY A 122 -10.95 -26.53 -3.39
CA GLY A 122 -9.92 -26.82 -4.37
C GLY A 122 -9.46 -28.28 -4.37
N ASN A 123 -9.79 -29.07 -3.36
CA ASN A 123 -9.41 -30.46 -3.23
C ASN A 123 -10.51 -31.44 -3.69
N ASP A 124 -11.60 -30.92 -4.14
CA ASP A 124 -12.71 -31.76 -4.68
C ASP A 124 -12.44 -32.21 -6.14
#